data_147b1f7c4a90f49a922244ad1744dcd7
#
_entry.id   147b1f7c4a90f49a922244ad1744dcd7
#
_cell.length_a   1.000
_cell.length_b   1.000
_cell.length_c   1.000
_cell.angle_alpha   90.00
_cell.angle_beta   90.00
_cell.angle_gamma   90.00
#
_symmetry.space_group_name_H-M   'P 1'
#
loop_
_entity.id
_entity.type
_entity.pdbx_description
1 polymer ?
#
loop_
_entity_poly.entity_id
_entity_poly.type
_entity_poly.pdbx_seq_one_letter_code
_entity_poly.pdbx_strand_id
1 'polypeptide(L)'
;QESFEDFYPWGEMLLSDFDDIDKYKINAGELFTNIADIKEIDSLFDYLEPEQREMISRFWNTAKLSSTNENNIIKKFISLWNKLPKIYEDFRQKLQEQKLCFEGMAIRFVAEADIDTQDTIFGDNTYIFLGFNALSTCESTVFKFLHNRKQAFFYWDYDTFYQNDDLHEAGIFT
;
A
#
# COMPACT_ATOMS: atom_id res chain seq x y z
N GLN A 1 14.71 25.82 -0.16
CA GLN A 1 14.66 24.70 0.79
C GLN A 1 13.21 24.62 1.23
N GLU A 2 12.50 23.55 0.89
CA GLU A 2 11.13 23.35 1.34
C GLU A 2 11.13 23.18 2.85
N SER A 3 10.10 23.73 3.50
CA SER A 3 9.94 23.57 4.95
C SER A 3 9.48 22.14 5.26
N PHE A 4 9.69 21.68 6.50
CA PHE A 4 9.15 20.40 6.95
C PHE A 4 7.62 20.39 6.89
N GLU A 5 6.99 21.53 7.14
CA GLU A 5 5.54 21.70 7.09
C GLU A 5 4.96 21.50 5.68
N ASP A 6 5.70 21.94 4.64
CA ASP A 6 5.30 21.73 3.24
C ASP A 6 5.46 20.26 2.82
N PHE A 7 6.45 19.55 3.39
CA PHE A 7 6.70 18.13 3.09
C PHE A 7 5.77 17.19 3.85
N TYR A 8 5.31 17.53 5.05
CA TYR A 8 4.60 16.63 5.95
C TYR A 8 3.40 15.91 5.31
N PRO A 9 2.45 16.59 4.62
CA PRO A 9 1.31 15.93 4.00
C PRO A 9 1.72 14.89 2.93
N TRP A 10 2.82 15.16 2.23
CA TRP A 10 3.37 14.24 1.24
C TRP A 10 4.01 13.02 1.88
N GLY A 11 4.69 13.23 2.98
CA GLY A 11 5.27 12.16 3.77
C GLY A 11 4.23 11.21 4.30
N GLU A 12 3.09 11.71 4.80
CA GLU A 12 1.96 10.89 5.25
C GLU A 12 1.34 10.06 4.11
N MET A 13 1.14 10.68 2.94
CA MET A 13 0.60 9.97 1.78
C MET A 13 1.55 8.87 1.29
N LEU A 14 2.84 9.17 1.16
CA LEU A 14 3.84 8.16 0.78
C LEU A 14 3.94 7.03 1.80
N LEU A 15 3.82 7.34 3.09
CA LEU A 15 3.83 6.32 4.14
C LEU A 15 2.61 5.41 4.03
N SER A 16 1.44 5.95 3.72
CA SER A 16 0.23 5.15 3.45
C SER A 16 0.41 4.24 2.25
N ASP A 17 0.97 4.76 1.14
CA ASP A 17 1.22 3.95 -0.06
C ASP A 17 2.26 2.84 0.21
N PHE A 18 3.31 3.12 0.97
CA PHE A 18 4.31 2.13 1.36
C PHE A 18 3.74 1.07 2.30
N ASP A 19 2.83 1.46 3.17
CA ASP A 19 2.11 0.58 4.07
C ASP A 19 1.25 -0.42 3.28
N ASP A 20 0.53 0.05 2.26
CA ASP A 20 -0.27 -0.78 1.37
C ASP A 20 0.61 -1.72 0.52
N ILE A 21 1.73 -1.24 -0.02
CA ILE A 21 2.70 -2.08 -0.75
C ILE A 21 3.13 -3.27 0.12
N ASP A 22 3.41 -3.04 1.38
CA ASP A 22 3.80 -4.10 2.30
C ASP A 22 2.62 -5.00 2.69
N LYS A 23 1.47 -4.46 3.05
CA LYS A 23 0.25 -5.23 3.41
C LYS A 23 -0.19 -6.19 2.31
N TYR A 24 -0.09 -5.76 1.06
CA TYR A 24 -0.48 -6.56 -0.10
C TYR A 24 0.66 -7.37 -0.72
N LYS A 25 1.87 -7.35 -0.14
CA LYS A 25 3.07 -8.06 -0.62
C LYS A 25 3.44 -7.69 -2.07
N ILE A 26 3.22 -6.44 -2.44
CA ILE A 26 3.50 -5.96 -3.78
C ILE A 26 5.02 -5.83 -3.96
N ASN A 27 5.51 -6.17 -5.15
CA ASN A 27 6.88 -5.85 -5.54
C ASN A 27 6.98 -4.36 -5.92
N ALA A 28 7.55 -3.56 -5.04
CA ALA A 28 7.68 -2.12 -5.23
C ALA A 28 8.45 -1.77 -6.52
N GLY A 29 9.51 -2.53 -6.84
CA GLY A 29 10.29 -2.32 -8.07
C GLY A 29 9.46 -2.51 -9.33
N GLU A 30 8.67 -3.57 -9.41
CA GLU A 30 7.78 -3.85 -10.54
C GLU A 30 6.64 -2.83 -10.62
N LEU A 31 5.99 -2.51 -9.49
CA LEU A 31 4.91 -1.53 -9.44
C LEU A 31 5.36 -0.18 -9.99
N PHE A 32 6.44 0.35 -9.45
CA PHE A 32 6.92 1.68 -9.85
C PHE A 32 7.50 1.70 -11.25
N THR A 33 8.06 0.59 -11.75
CA THR A 33 8.52 0.49 -13.15
C THR A 33 7.34 0.49 -14.11
N ASN A 34 6.28 -0.26 -13.82
CA ASN A 34 5.10 -0.33 -14.66
C ASN A 34 4.39 1.03 -14.75
N ILE A 35 4.27 1.75 -13.64
CA ILE A 35 3.68 3.11 -13.62
C ILE A 35 4.57 4.11 -14.35
N ALA A 36 5.87 3.91 -14.39
CA ALA A 36 6.80 4.77 -15.12
C ALA A 36 6.77 4.55 -16.65
N ASP A 37 6.09 3.54 -17.16
CA ASP A 37 5.93 3.37 -18.61
C ASP A 37 5.13 4.53 -19.20
N ILE A 38 5.74 5.25 -20.13
CA ILE A 38 5.19 6.48 -20.76
C ILE A 38 3.82 6.22 -21.41
N LYS A 39 3.60 5.03 -21.98
CA LYS A 39 2.33 4.69 -22.62
C LYS A 39 1.19 4.51 -21.63
N GLU A 40 1.46 3.96 -20.44
CA GLU A 40 0.47 3.84 -19.39
C GLU A 40 0.15 5.20 -18.77
N ILE A 41 1.15 6.05 -18.59
CA ILE A 41 0.97 7.41 -18.07
C ILE A 41 0.16 8.27 -19.03
N ASP A 42 0.44 8.25 -20.32
CA ASP A 42 -0.34 8.98 -21.32
C ASP A 42 -1.82 8.55 -21.32
N SER A 43 -2.09 7.25 -21.18
CA SER A 43 -3.45 6.74 -21.09
C SER A 43 -4.16 7.14 -19.78
N LEU A 44 -3.45 7.22 -18.67
CA LEU A 44 -3.98 7.70 -17.38
C LEU A 44 -4.33 9.19 -17.42
N PHE A 45 -3.51 10.01 -18.06
CA PHE A 45 -3.78 11.45 -18.20
C PHE A 45 -4.96 11.73 -19.14
N ASP A 46 -5.20 10.90 -20.15
CA ASP A 46 -6.35 11.04 -21.05
C ASP A 46 -7.69 10.72 -20.37
N TYR A 47 -7.69 9.87 -19.31
CA TYR A 47 -8.87 9.52 -18.52
C TYR A 47 -9.23 10.56 -17.46
N LEU A 48 -8.32 11.48 -17.12
CA LEU A 48 -8.55 12.46 -16.08
C LEU A 48 -9.45 13.60 -16.57
N GLU A 49 -10.52 13.88 -15.83
CA GLU A 49 -11.32 15.07 -16.03
C GLU A 49 -10.48 16.35 -15.88
N PRO A 50 -10.85 17.45 -16.56
CA PRO A 50 -10.09 18.70 -16.50
C PRO A 50 -9.79 19.18 -15.07
N GLU A 51 -10.72 18.97 -14.14
CA GLU A 51 -10.58 19.32 -12.72
C GLU A 51 -9.53 18.45 -12.00
N GLN A 52 -9.47 17.17 -12.32
CA GLN A 52 -8.47 16.23 -11.79
C GLN A 52 -7.08 16.55 -12.35
N ARG A 53 -6.99 16.91 -13.64
CA ARG A 53 -5.74 17.38 -14.27
C ARG A 53 -5.26 18.67 -13.60
N GLU A 54 -6.17 19.60 -13.30
CA GLU A 54 -5.84 20.83 -12.59
C GLU A 54 -5.37 20.56 -11.15
N MET A 55 -5.99 19.61 -10.44
CA MET A 55 -5.58 19.22 -9.10
C MET A 55 -4.17 18.62 -9.10
N ILE A 56 -3.88 17.70 -10.02
CA ILE A 56 -2.54 17.15 -10.22
C ILE A 56 -1.55 18.24 -10.62
N SER A 57 -1.94 19.16 -11.51
CA SER A 57 -1.11 20.30 -11.91
C SER A 57 -0.83 21.24 -10.74
N ARG A 58 -1.82 21.52 -9.87
CA ARG A 58 -1.62 22.30 -8.64
C ARG A 58 -0.66 21.61 -7.68
N PHE A 59 -0.79 20.30 -7.52
CA PHE A 59 0.13 19.47 -6.77
C PHE A 59 1.58 19.67 -7.23
N TRP A 60 1.81 19.59 -8.54
CA TRP A 60 3.14 19.77 -9.12
C TRP A 60 3.62 21.22 -9.13
N ASN A 61 2.71 22.19 -9.18
CA ASN A 61 3.04 23.63 -9.10
C ASN A 61 3.44 24.05 -7.67
N THR A 62 2.86 23.44 -6.65
CA THR A 62 3.29 23.62 -5.24
C THR A 62 4.73 23.13 -5.05
N ALA A 63 5.15 22.11 -5.80
CA ALA A 63 6.54 21.63 -5.87
C ALA A 63 7.46 22.49 -6.75
N LYS A 64 7.15 23.78 -6.98
CA LYS A 64 7.94 24.78 -7.78
C LYS A 64 8.25 24.36 -9.21
N LEU A 65 7.27 23.82 -9.90
CA LEU A 65 7.39 23.48 -11.31
C LEU A 65 6.78 24.56 -12.20
N SER A 66 7.41 25.74 -12.24
CA SER A 66 7.10 26.76 -13.23
C SER A 66 7.63 26.32 -14.60
N SER A 67 6.87 25.55 -15.34
CA SER A 67 7.10 25.42 -16.78
C SER A 67 5.79 25.03 -17.49
N THR A 68 5.40 25.88 -18.38
CA THR A 68 4.21 25.83 -19.25
C THR A 68 4.27 24.74 -20.34
N ASN A 69 5.00 23.65 -20.14
CA ASN A 69 5.20 22.63 -21.16
C ASN A 69 4.81 21.25 -20.60
N GLU A 70 3.66 20.71 -21.02
CA GLU A 70 3.11 19.40 -20.59
C GLU A 70 4.15 18.29 -20.61
N ASN A 71 4.99 18.24 -21.64
CA ASN A 71 6.11 17.30 -21.75
C ASN A 71 7.13 17.39 -20.60
N ASN A 72 7.23 18.52 -19.93
CA ASN A 72 8.18 18.73 -18.85
C ASN A 72 7.60 18.26 -17.51
N ILE A 73 6.27 18.31 -17.35
CA ILE A 73 5.56 17.79 -16.16
C ILE A 73 5.64 16.27 -16.18
N ILE A 74 5.34 15.63 -17.30
CA ILE A 74 5.42 14.17 -17.48
C ILE A 74 6.84 13.67 -17.18
N LYS A 75 7.87 14.32 -17.75
CA LYS A 75 9.27 13.91 -17.48
C LYS A 75 9.66 14.01 -16.00
N LYS A 76 9.18 15.01 -15.30
CA LYS A 76 9.45 15.17 -13.85
C LYS A 76 8.69 14.15 -13.02
N PHE A 77 7.45 13.86 -13.40
CA PHE A 77 6.65 12.79 -12.81
C PHE A 77 7.39 11.45 -12.93
N ILE A 78 7.77 11.04 -14.15
CA ILE A 78 8.53 9.81 -14.40
C ILE A 78 9.84 9.80 -13.59
N SER A 79 10.55 10.93 -13.54
CA SER A 79 11.78 11.05 -12.75
C SER A 79 11.56 10.85 -11.25
N LEU A 80 10.41 11.28 -10.72
CA LEU A 80 10.03 11.02 -9.32
C LEU A 80 9.71 9.54 -9.12
N TRP A 81 8.85 8.98 -9.96
CA TRP A 81 8.46 7.57 -9.89
C TRP A 81 9.65 6.62 -9.95
N ASN A 82 10.62 6.90 -10.81
CA ASN A 82 11.86 6.13 -10.89
C ASN A 82 12.73 6.18 -9.62
N LYS A 83 12.48 7.15 -8.73
CA LYS A 83 13.19 7.26 -7.44
C LYS A 83 12.42 6.59 -6.29
N LEU A 84 11.11 6.41 -6.43
CA LEU A 84 10.28 5.86 -5.35
C LEU A 84 10.72 4.46 -4.88
N PRO A 85 11.12 3.52 -5.76
CA PRO A 85 11.62 2.22 -5.29
C PRO A 85 12.79 2.37 -4.33
N LYS A 86 13.74 3.23 -4.69
CA LYS A 86 14.91 3.46 -3.85
C LYS A 86 14.55 4.18 -2.55
N ILE A 87 13.64 5.15 -2.59
CA ILE A 87 13.17 5.85 -1.38
C ILE A 87 12.48 4.86 -0.44
N TYR A 88 11.63 3.98 -0.97
CA TYR A 88 10.97 2.93 -0.20
C TYR A 88 11.97 1.99 0.47
N GLU A 89 12.94 1.48 -0.27
CA GLU A 89 13.97 0.59 0.25
C GLU A 89 14.86 1.28 1.31
N ASP A 90 15.37 2.48 1.01
CA ASP A 90 16.22 3.26 1.93
C ASP A 90 15.45 3.62 3.21
N PHE A 91 14.15 3.92 3.10
CA PHE A 91 13.30 4.23 4.25
C PHE A 91 13.10 2.99 5.14
N ARG A 92 12.73 1.85 4.55
CA ARG A 92 12.60 0.59 5.28
C ARG A 92 13.91 0.19 5.99
N GLN A 93 15.03 0.30 5.29
CA GLN A 93 16.34 0.01 5.87
C GLN A 93 16.62 0.91 7.09
N LYS A 94 16.38 2.21 6.98
CA LYS A 94 16.60 3.14 8.11
C LYS A 94 15.70 2.83 9.29
N LEU A 95 14.45 2.44 9.07
CA LEU A 95 13.57 2.03 10.15
C LEU A 95 14.08 0.76 10.83
N GLN A 96 14.52 -0.24 10.06
CA GLN A 96 15.11 -1.48 10.60
C GLN A 96 16.35 -1.22 11.44
N GLU A 97 17.27 -0.36 10.98
CA GLU A 97 18.44 0.04 11.74
C GLU A 97 18.08 0.67 13.09
N GLN A 98 16.97 1.38 13.16
CA GLN A 98 16.45 1.99 14.38
C GLN A 98 15.50 1.06 15.18
N LYS A 99 15.29 -0.19 14.73
CA LYS A 99 14.34 -1.15 15.30
C LYS A 99 12.90 -0.61 15.31
N LEU A 100 12.54 0.15 14.29
CA LEU A 100 11.21 0.70 14.04
C LEU A 100 10.60 0.04 12.79
N CYS A 101 9.29 0.06 12.70
CA CYS A 101 8.54 -0.34 11.51
C CYS A 101 7.19 0.38 11.48
N PHE A 102 6.61 0.54 10.31
CA PHE A 102 5.19 0.85 10.15
C PHE A 102 4.38 -0.45 10.09
N GLU A 103 3.06 -0.37 10.14
CA GLU A 103 2.17 -1.52 10.30
C GLU A 103 2.32 -2.55 9.17
N GLY A 104 2.26 -2.11 7.90
CA GLY A 104 2.42 -2.99 6.74
C GLY A 104 3.77 -3.71 6.73
N MET A 105 4.84 -3.01 7.11
CA MET A 105 6.17 -3.61 7.23
C MET A 105 6.21 -4.70 8.32
N ALA A 106 5.53 -4.47 9.45
CA ALA A 106 5.47 -5.44 10.54
C ALA A 106 4.69 -6.70 10.13
N ILE A 107 3.49 -6.52 9.54
CA ILE A 107 2.68 -7.68 9.14
C ILE A 107 3.31 -8.45 7.99
N ARG A 108 3.99 -7.77 7.06
CA ARG A 108 4.74 -8.43 5.99
C ARG A 108 5.88 -9.28 6.54
N PHE A 109 6.61 -8.74 7.51
CA PHE A 109 7.67 -9.50 8.18
C PHE A 109 7.13 -10.80 8.78
N VAL A 110 6.00 -10.74 9.49
CA VAL A 110 5.35 -11.93 10.09
C VAL A 110 4.84 -12.89 9.02
N ALA A 111 4.23 -12.38 7.95
CA ALA A 111 3.68 -13.19 6.87
C ALA A 111 4.74 -13.89 6.01
N GLU A 112 5.95 -13.33 5.93
CA GLU A 112 7.08 -13.85 5.15
C GLU A 112 8.11 -14.59 6.02
N ALA A 113 7.96 -14.56 7.34
CA ALA A 113 8.84 -15.25 8.26
C ALA A 113 8.80 -16.77 8.04
N ASP A 114 9.92 -17.42 8.34
CA ASP A 114 9.98 -18.88 8.39
C ASP A 114 9.11 -19.44 9.53
N ILE A 115 8.86 -20.75 9.46
CA ILE A 115 7.99 -21.45 10.41
C ILE A 115 8.49 -21.30 11.85
N ASP A 116 9.81 -21.39 12.07
CA ASP A 116 10.39 -21.33 13.41
C ASP A 116 10.21 -19.94 14.03
N THR A 117 10.34 -18.88 13.20
CA THR A 117 10.08 -17.51 13.61
C THR A 117 8.60 -17.28 13.90
N GLN A 118 7.70 -17.78 13.03
CA GLN A 118 6.26 -17.69 13.26
C GLN A 118 5.85 -18.46 14.51
N ASP A 119 6.43 -19.63 14.77
CA ASP A 119 6.20 -20.40 15.99
C ASP A 119 6.66 -19.63 17.24
N THR A 120 7.77 -18.94 17.16
CA THR A 120 8.25 -18.08 18.25
C THR A 120 7.30 -16.91 18.52
N ILE A 121 6.75 -16.29 17.46
CA ILE A 121 5.83 -15.15 17.55
C ILE A 121 4.49 -15.59 18.14
N PHE A 122 3.90 -16.67 17.62
CA PHE A 122 2.55 -17.07 17.97
C PHE A 122 2.47 -18.06 19.14
N GLY A 123 3.53 -18.85 19.35
CA GLY A 123 3.56 -19.87 20.41
C GLY A 123 2.39 -20.87 20.34
N ASP A 124 1.97 -21.36 21.49
CA ASP A 124 0.83 -22.29 21.62
C ASP A 124 -0.50 -21.56 21.91
N ASN A 125 -0.59 -20.28 21.61
CA ASN A 125 -1.78 -19.50 21.89
C ASN A 125 -2.91 -19.83 20.93
N THR A 126 -4.14 -19.61 21.39
CA THR A 126 -5.34 -19.64 20.56
C THR A 126 -5.77 -18.21 20.25
N TYR A 127 -6.04 -17.95 18.98
CA TYR A 127 -6.41 -16.62 18.47
C TYR A 127 -7.88 -16.62 18.04
N ILE A 128 -8.61 -15.59 18.41
CA ILE A 128 -10.00 -15.38 18.03
C ILE A 128 -10.09 -14.10 17.23
N PHE A 129 -10.49 -14.21 15.98
CA PHE A 129 -10.63 -13.10 15.04
C PHE A 129 -12.10 -12.76 14.83
N LEU A 130 -12.45 -11.48 15.03
CA LEU A 130 -13.83 -10.99 15.00
C LEU A 130 -13.95 -9.77 14.10
N GLY A 131 -15.00 -9.71 13.27
CA GLY A 131 -15.42 -8.47 12.58
C GLY A 131 -14.53 -8.03 11.43
N PHE A 132 -13.78 -8.93 10.81
CA PHE A 132 -13.02 -8.62 9.60
C PHE A 132 -13.94 -8.69 8.38
N ASN A 133 -13.85 -7.70 7.49
CA ASN A 133 -14.61 -7.70 6.24
C ASN A 133 -13.71 -8.01 5.03
N ALA A 134 -12.57 -7.33 4.93
CA ALA A 134 -11.60 -7.56 3.88
C ALA A 134 -10.23 -7.80 4.50
N LEU A 135 -9.47 -8.71 3.92
CA LEU A 135 -8.12 -9.06 4.38
C LEU A 135 -7.09 -8.63 3.35
N SER A 136 -6.00 -8.04 3.83
CA SER A 136 -4.80 -7.88 3.02
C SER A 136 -4.16 -9.24 2.71
N THR A 137 -3.25 -9.27 1.75
CA THR A 137 -2.50 -10.50 1.40
C THR A 137 -1.71 -11.03 2.60
N CYS A 138 -1.11 -10.15 3.39
CA CYS A 138 -0.36 -10.52 4.59
C CYS A 138 -1.27 -11.11 5.67
N GLU A 139 -2.39 -10.46 6.00
CA GLU A 139 -3.37 -10.97 6.96
C GLU A 139 -3.90 -12.34 6.53
N SER A 140 -4.29 -12.48 5.27
CA SER A 140 -4.74 -13.76 4.72
C SER A 140 -3.68 -14.86 4.86
N THR A 141 -2.39 -14.52 4.67
CA THR A 141 -1.28 -15.47 4.83
C THR A 141 -1.16 -15.91 6.30
N VAL A 142 -1.16 -14.97 7.24
CA VAL A 142 -1.07 -15.23 8.67
C VAL A 142 -2.28 -16.03 9.17
N PHE A 143 -3.49 -15.64 8.73
CA PHE A 143 -4.72 -16.35 9.12
C PHE A 143 -4.72 -17.81 8.63
N LYS A 144 -4.29 -18.06 7.39
CA LYS A 144 -4.13 -19.42 6.86
C LYS A 144 -3.11 -20.24 7.64
N PHE A 145 -1.99 -19.63 8.01
CA PHE A 145 -0.98 -20.27 8.84
C PHE A 145 -1.58 -20.72 10.19
N LEU A 146 -2.22 -19.82 10.92
CA LEU A 146 -2.82 -20.12 12.23
C LEU A 146 -4.00 -21.09 12.12
N HIS A 147 -4.80 -21.00 11.06
CA HIS A 147 -5.89 -21.94 10.80
C HIS A 147 -5.39 -23.36 10.60
N ASN A 148 -4.36 -23.54 9.77
CA ASN A 148 -3.76 -24.85 9.49
C ASN A 148 -3.18 -25.50 10.75
N ARG A 149 -2.75 -24.71 11.71
CA ARG A 149 -2.26 -25.17 13.02
C ARG A 149 -3.38 -25.39 14.05
N LYS A 150 -4.62 -25.13 13.69
CA LYS A 150 -5.79 -25.16 14.57
C LYS A 150 -5.67 -24.18 15.76
N GLN A 151 -4.96 -23.10 15.56
CA GLN A 151 -4.74 -22.03 16.53
C GLN A 151 -5.68 -20.84 16.32
N ALA A 152 -6.51 -20.82 15.26
CA ALA A 152 -7.38 -19.71 14.92
C ALA A 152 -8.84 -20.09 14.83
N PHE A 153 -9.69 -19.24 15.42
CA PHE A 153 -11.14 -19.25 15.26
C PHE A 153 -11.58 -17.92 14.64
N PHE A 154 -12.45 -18.00 13.62
CA PHE A 154 -12.90 -16.82 12.87
C PHE A 154 -14.40 -16.65 13.06
N TYR A 155 -14.80 -15.44 13.36
CA TYR A 155 -16.20 -15.03 13.48
C TYR A 155 -16.43 -13.82 12.58
N TRP A 156 -17.12 -14.04 11.49
CA TRP A 156 -17.46 -13.03 10.49
C TRP A 156 -18.82 -12.44 10.80
N ASP A 157 -18.90 -11.12 10.79
CA ASP A 157 -20.18 -10.43 10.89
C ASP A 157 -20.66 -10.13 9.47
N TYR A 158 -21.65 -10.88 9.02
CA TYR A 158 -22.25 -10.70 7.71
C TYR A 158 -23.77 -10.79 7.81
N ASP A 159 -24.46 -9.99 6.99
CA ASP A 159 -25.89 -10.04 6.82
C ASP A 159 -26.22 -10.86 5.56
N THR A 160 -27.01 -11.91 5.74
CA THR A 160 -27.44 -12.81 4.65
C THR A 160 -28.22 -12.08 3.56
N PHE A 161 -28.82 -10.93 3.87
CA PHE A 161 -29.51 -10.09 2.88
C PHE A 161 -28.51 -9.53 1.85
N TYR A 162 -27.37 -9.04 2.31
CA TYR A 162 -26.34 -8.47 1.44
C TYR A 162 -25.44 -9.52 0.79
N GLN A 163 -25.26 -10.66 1.43
CA GLN A 163 -24.43 -11.77 0.93
C GLN A 163 -24.98 -12.38 -0.37
N ASN A 164 -26.30 -12.39 -0.54
CA ASN A 164 -26.96 -12.99 -1.70
C ASN A 164 -27.29 -11.96 -2.80
N ASP A 165 -26.84 -10.72 -2.69
CA ASP A 165 -27.08 -9.66 -3.65
C ASP A 165 -25.81 -9.39 -4.46
N ASP A 166 -25.79 -9.85 -5.72
CA ASP A 166 -24.67 -9.66 -6.66
C ASP A 166 -24.36 -8.18 -6.97
N LEU A 167 -25.24 -7.27 -6.59
CA LEU A 167 -25.09 -5.82 -6.80
C LEU A 167 -24.49 -5.10 -5.57
N HIS A 168 -24.36 -5.81 -4.44
CA HIS A 168 -23.87 -5.22 -3.21
C HIS A 168 -22.41 -5.64 -2.94
N GLU A 169 -21.52 -4.65 -2.77
CA GLU A 169 -20.09 -4.90 -2.46
C GLU A 169 -19.88 -5.75 -1.19
N ALA A 170 -20.79 -5.64 -0.22
CA ALA A 170 -20.72 -6.42 1.02
C ALA A 170 -20.78 -7.95 0.78
N GLY A 171 -21.39 -8.42 -0.33
CA GLY A 171 -21.41 -9.83 -0.69
C GLY A 171 -20.17 -10.35 -1.40
N ILE A 172 -19.30 -9.46 -1.89
CA ILE A 172 -18.13 -9.83 -2.69
C ILE A 172 -16.98 -10.34 -1.80
N PHE A 173 -16.92 -9.93 -0.53
CA PHE A 173 -15.81 -10.19 0.40
C PHE A 173 -16.11 -11.27 1.44
N THR A 174 -17.26 -11.90 1.40
CA THR A 174 -17.67 -13.00 2.26
C THR A 174 -17.75 -14.31 1.48
#